data_536b8981eb26cd3103a7dfe6ab3555b7
#
_entry.id   536b8981eb26cd3103a7dfe6ab3555b7
#
_cell.length_a   1.000
_cell.length_b   1.000
_cell.length_c   1.000
_cell.angle_alpha   90.00
_cell.angle_beta   90.00
_cell.angle_gamma   90.00
#
_symmetry.space_group_name_H-M   'P 1'
#
loop_
_entity.id
_entity.type
_entity.pdbx_description
1 polymer ?
#
loop_
_entity_poly.entity_id
_entity_poly.type
_entity_poly.pdbx_seq_one_letter_code
_entity_poly.pdbx_strand_id
1 'polypeptide(L)'
;DVYNQSLNRPEIKGAQLGIQGSDISIKIAKAQKLPTVSMSAGFNTNTTSMSSNAWDKQIKNNVALGAGFTVSMPLYDNRQAKTAVNKARIQRENYMLDLKDKQTTLYSTIENYWLQANNNQSLFKSAKVSTQSSKVSYELLSEQFNLGLKNIIELMTGKDNLLRAQQNELQSKYLAILNIDMLKFYKNGDIK
;
A
#
# COMPACT_ATOMS: atom_id res chain seq x y z
N ASP A 1 4.64 11.04 17.72
CA ASP A 1 3.41 11.65 17.19
C ASP A 1 3.12 11.30 15.74
N VAL A 2 4.09 11.45 14.80
CA VAL A 2 3.90 11.14 13.37
C VAL A 2 3.47 9.69 13.14
N TYR A 3 4.13 8.73 13.76
CA TYR A 3 3.80 7.31 13.64
C TYR A 3 2.37 7.01 14.09
N ASN A 4 1.94 7.51 15.25
CA ASN A 4 0.58 7.26 15.76
C ASN A 4 -0.51 7.79 14.82
N GLN A 5 -0.27 8.93 14.17
CA GLN A 5 -1.19 9.49 13.18
C GLN A 5 -1.17 8.68 11.87
N SER A 6 -0.01 8.18 11.47
CA SER A 6 0.15 7.36 10.26
C SER A 6 -0.50 5.99 10.36
N LEU A 7 -0.83 5.47 11.55
CA LEU A 7 -1.60 4.24 11.72
C LEU A 7 -3.03 4.33 11.16
N ASN A 8 -3.55 5.54 10.93
CA ASN A 8 -4.84 5.77 10.29
C ASN A 8 -4.82 5.71 8.76
N ARG A 9 -3.65 5.47 8.15
CA ARG A 9 -3.49 5.40 6.70
C ARG A 9 -4.30 4.27 6.07
N PRO A 10 -4.75 4.45 4.82
CA PRO A 10 -5.56 3.45 4.11
C PRO A 10 -4.91 2.07 4.04
N GLU A 11 -3.57 1.99 3.93
CA GLU A 11 -2.84 0.71 3.87
C GLU A 11 -2.98 -0.09 5.17
N ILE A 12 -2.92 0.58 6.32
CA ILE A 12 -3.08 -0.06 7.63
C ILE A 12 -4.54 -0.46 7.86
N LYS A 13 -5.49 0.44 7.52
CA LYS A 13 -6.93 0.12 7.58
C LYS A 13 -7.30 -1.05 6.66
N GLY A 14 -6.73 -1.10 5.45
CA GLY A 14 -6.91 -2.20 4.52
C GLY A 14 -6.45 -3.54 5.09
N ALA A 15 -5.28 -3.58 5.76
CA ALA A 15 -4.80 -4.77 6.44
C ALA A 15 -5.70 -5.19 7.63
N GLN A 16 -6.22 -4.23 8.41
CA GLN A 16 -7.19 -4.49 9.48
C GLN A 16 -8.51 -5.07 8.94
N LEU A 17 -9.01 -4.53 7.83
CA LEU A 17 -10.19 -5.06 7.14
C LEU A 17 -9.95 -6.48 6.59
N GLY A 18 -8.72 -6.78 6.15
CA GLY A 18 -8.31 -8.13 5.75
C GLY A 18 -8.44 -9.13 6.90
N ILE A 19 -8.06 -8.75 8.13
CA ILE A 19 -8.24 -9.58 9.33
C ILE A 19 -9.74 -9.81 9.61
N GLN A 20 -10.57 -8.76 9.56
CA GLN A 20 -12.02 -8.88 9.74
C GLN A 20 -12.65 -9.78 8.67
N GLY A 21 -12.22 -9.66 7.40
CA GLY A 21 -12.65 -10.55 6.32
C GLY A 21 -12.27 -12.01 6.58
N SER A 22 -11.08 -12.25 7.15
CA SER A 22 -10.64 -13.60 7.52
C SER A 22 -11.44 -14.20 8.69
N ASP A 23 -11.91 -13.37 9.65
CA ASP A 23 -12.83 -13.81 10.69
C ASP A 23 -14.18 -14.29 10.12
N ILE A 24 -14.66 -13.61 9.08
CA ILE A 24 -15.87 -14.05 8.34
C ILE A 24 -15.59 -15.37 7.60
N SER A 25 -14.42 -15.52 6.99
CA SER A 25 -14.00 -16.74 6.31
C SER A 25 -13.97 -17.95 7.26
N ILE A 26 -13.54 -17.73 8.52
CA ILE A 26 -13.62 -18.77 9.56
C ILE A 26 -15.08 -19.15 9.88
N LYS A 27 -15.98 -18.16 9.94
CA LYS A 27 -17.42 -18.41 10.15
C LYS A 27 -18.01 -19.21 8.99
N ILE A 28 -17.67 -18.87 7.75
CA ILE A 28 -18.09 -19.60 6.54
C ILE A 28 -17.58 -21.05 6.59
N ALA A 29 -16.30 -21.26 6.92
CA ALA A 29 -15.75 -22.60 7.05
C ALA A 29 -16.44 -23.42 8.15
N LYS A 30 -16.82 -22.80 9.27
CA LYS A 30 -17.59 -23.46 10.33
C LYS A 30 -19.02 -23.80 9.87
N ALA A 31 -19.62 -22.95 9.03
CA ALA A 31 -20.97 -23.16 8.53
C ALA A 31 -21.09 -24.37 7.59
N GLN A 32 -19.98 -24.86 7.02
CA GLN A 32 -19.99 -26.11 6.23
C GLN A 32 -20.47 -27.35 7.00
N LYS A 33 -20.52 -27.29 8.34
CA LYS A 33 -21.06 -28.36 9.20
C LYS A 33 -22.54 -28.21 9.49
N LEU A 34 -23.14 -27.10 9.10
CA LEU A 34 -24.56 -26.84 9.35
C LEU A 34 -25.41 -27.46 8.23
N PRO A 35 -26.67 -27.79 8.51
CA PRO A 35 -27.62 -28.18 7.48
C PRO A 35 -27.80 -27.07 6.45
N THR A 36 -27.82 -27.45 5.18
CA THR A 36 -28.20 -26.55 4.08
C THR A 36 -29.64 -26.82 3.71
N VAL A 37 -30.41 -25.73 3.55
CA VAL A 37 -31.78 -25.76 3.05
C VAL A 37 -31.81 -25.14 1.68
N SER A 38 -32.27 -25.90 0.70
CA SER A 38 -32.49 -25.41 -0.67
C SER A 38 -33.95 -25.52 -1.03
N MET A 39 -34.44 -24.52 -1.72
CA MET A 39 -35.77 -24.48 -2.33
C MET A 39 -35.61 -24.48 -3.83
N SER A 40 -36.35 -25.34 -4.52
CA SER A 40 -36.40 -25.41 -5.97
C SER A 40 -37.82 -25.26 -6.45
N ALA A 41 -38.03 -24.50 -7.51
CA ALA A 41 -39.27 -24.43 -8.25
C ALA A 41 -38.94 -24.60 -9.74
N GLY A 42 -39.65 -25.46 -10.40
CA GLY A 42 -39.41 -25.79 -11.79
C GLY A 42 -40.70 -25.81 -12.60
N PHE A 43 -40.61 -25.31 -13.80
CA PHE A 43 -41.60 -25.43 -14.83
C PHE A 43 -41.00 -26.24 -15.98
N ASN A 44 -41.68 -27.29 -16.38
CA ASN A 44 -41.21 -28.16 -17.45
C ASN A 44 -42.37 -28.52 -18.39
N THR A 45 -42.08 -28.60 -19.66
CA THR A 45 -42.96 -29.17 -20.68
C THR A 45 -42.11 -29.99 -21.65
N ASN A 46 -42.64 -31.08 -22.18
CA ASN A 46 -41.94 -31.88 -23.17
C ASN A 46 -42.85 -32.18 -24.39
N THR A 47 -42.21 -32.34 -25.53
CA THR A 47 -42.85 -32.74 -26.77
C THR A 47 -42.11 -33.93 -27.35
N THR A 48 -42.82 -34.81 -28.03
CA THR A 48 -42.24 -35.98 -28.70
C THR A 48 -42.86 -36.13 -30.09
N SER A 49 -42.05 -36.55 -31.04
CA SER A 49 -42.49 -36.88 -32.41
C SER A 49 -43.28 -38.20 -32.47
N MET A 50 -43.26 -39.01 -31.42
CA MET A 50 -44.01 -40.28 -31.33
C MET A 50 -45.50 -40.08 -30.98
N SER A 51 -45.89 -38.88 -30.60
CA SER A 51 -47.28 -38.53 -30.27
C SER A 51 -48.05 -38.13 -31.51
N SER A 52 -49.27 -38.62 -31.64
CA SER A 52 -50.21 -38.19 -32.71
C SER A 52 -50.78 -36.79 -32.53
N ASN A 53 -50.56 -36.16 -31.39
CA ASN A 53 -51.01 -34.80 -31.11
C ASN A 53 -50.06 -33.75 -31.70
N ALA A 54 -50.61 -32.64 -32.23
CA ALA A 54 -49.85 -31.52 -32.72
C ALA A 54 -48.99 -30.91 -31.60
N TRP A 55 -47.85 -30.31 -31.95
CA TRP A 55 -46.85 -29.78 -31.01
C TRP A 55 -47.43 -28.75 -30.01
N ASP A 56 -48.32 -27.87 -30.47
CA ASP A 56 -49.00 -26.89 -29.63
C ASP A 56 -49.83 -27.53 -28.52
N LYS A 57 -50.56 -28.62 -28.87
CA LYS A 57 -51.33 -29.40 -27.89
C LYS A 57 -50.44 -30.13 -26.90
N GLN A 58 -49.31 -30.68 -27.38
CA GLN A 58 -48.35 -31.35 -26.48
C GLN A 58 -47.73 -30.38 -25.46
N ILE A 59 -47.32 -29.19 -25.91
CA ILE A 59 -46.79 -28.15 -25.04
C ILE A 59 -47.80 -27.77 -23.93
N LYS A 60 -49.05 -27.61 -24.27
CA LYS A 60 -50.13 -27.26 -23.33
C LYS A 60 -50.46 -28.41 -22.38
N ASN A 61 -50.48 -29.64 -22.89
CA ASN A 61 -50.96 -30.79 -22.13
C ASN A 61 -49.84 -31.40 -21.23
N ASN A 62 -48.58 -31.18 -21.59
CA ASN A 62 -47.46 -31.76 -20.87
C ASN A 62 -46.77 -30.78 -19.88
N VAL A 63 -47.49 -29.73 -19.51
CA VAL A 63 -47.02 -28.77 -18.50
C VAL A 63 -46.93 -29.47 -17.14
N ALA A 64 -45.73 -29.47 -16.56
CA ALA A 64 -45.49 -29.91 -15.20
C ALA A 64 -44.94 -28.76 -14.38
N LEU A 65 -45.59 -28.49 -13.26
CA LEU A 65 -45.11 -27.55 -12.25
C LEU A 65 -44.63 -28.32 -11.02
N GLY A 66 -43.40 -28.09 -10.60
CA GLY A 66 -42.83 -28.74 -9.43
C GLY A 66 -42.22 -27.73 -8.49
N ALA A 67 -42.43 -27.93 -7.19
CA ALA A 67 -41.73 -27.23 -6.13
C ALA A 67 -41.25 -28.24 -5.10
N GLY A 68 -40.03 -28.01 -4.59
CA GLY A 68 -39.42 -28.90 -3.62
C GLY A 68 -38.57 -28.17 -2.59
N PHE A 69 -38.51 -28.72 -1.39
CA PHE A 69 -37.57 -28.35 -0.34
C PHE A 69 -36.63 -29.50 -0.07
N THR A 70 -35.33 -29.20 -0.05
CA THR A 70 -34.32 -30.22 0.30
C THR A 70 -33.51 -29.72 1.47
N VAL A 71 -33.41 -30.52 2.53
CA VAL A 71 -32.53 -30.28 3.67
C VAL A 71 -31.39 -31.30 3.57
N SER A 72 -30.16 -30.82 3.46
CA SER A 72 -28.95 -31.67 3.39
C SER A 72 -28.05 -31.39 4.59
N MET A 73 -27.67 -32.39 5.33
CA MET A 73 -26.76 -32.28 6.48
C MET A 73 -25.63 -33.31 6.33
N PRO A 74 -24.36 -32.88 6.24
CA PRO A 74 -23.23 -33.80 6.19
C PRO A 74 -22.99 -34.43 7.55
N LEU A 75 -23.24 -35.75 7.68
CA LEU A 75 -22.98 -36.51 8.91
C LEU A 75 -21.50 -36.88 9.04
N TYR A 76 -20.85 -37.14 7.90
CA TYR A 76 -19.43 -37.46 7.80
C TYR A 76 -18.83 -36.83 6.56
N ASP A 77 -17.82 -35.97 6.74
CA ASP A 77 -17.18 -35.16 5.68
C ASP A 77 -15.70 -35.48 5.54
N ASN A 78 -15.21 -36.61 6.02
CA ASN A 78 -13.79 -36.98 6.00
C ASN A 78 -12.87 -35.85 6.52
N ARG A 79 -13.31 -35.15 7.58
CA ARG A 79 -12.63 -33.99 8.21
C ARG A 79 -12.44 -32.75 7.31
N GLN A 80 -13.11 -32.67 6.17
CA GLN A 80 -12.97 -31.54 5.24
C GLN A 80 -13.29 -30.21 5.91
N ALA A 81 -14.42 -30.09 6.60
CA ALA A 81 -14.82 -28.89 7.32
C ALA A 81 -13.82 -28.53 8.45
N LYS A 82 -13.29 -29.51 9.18
CA LYS A 82 -12.26 -29.26 10.20
C LYS A 82 -10.98 -28.70 9.56
N THR A 83 -10.55 -29.26 8.45
CA THR A 83 -9.39 -28.82 7.70
C THR A 83 -9.61 -27.41 7.12
N ALA A 84 -10.80 -27.12 6.58
CA ALA A 84 -11.16 -25.79 6.08
C ALA A 84 -11.09 -24.74 7.19
N VAL A 85 -11.62 -25.03 8.38
CA VAL A 85 -11.53 -24.13 9.54
C VAL A 85 -10.08 -23.88 9.95
N ASN A 86 -9.25 -24.93 10.00
CA ASN A 86 -7.83 -24.76 10.37
C ASN A 86 -7.07 -23.94 9.33
N LYS A 87 -7.30 -24.18 8.03
CA LYS A 87 -6.73 -23.36 6.95
C LYS A 87 -7.15 -21.89 7.09
N ALA A 88 -8.43 -21.63 7.33
CA ALA A 88 -8.93 -20.27 7.51
C ALA A 88 -8.32 -19.57 8.75
N ARG A 89 -8.05 -20.32 9.84
CA ARG A 89 -7.35 -19.78 11.03
C ARG A 89 -5.90 -19.41 10.71
N ILE A 90 -5.17 -20.30 10.04
CA ILE A 90 -3.79 -20.00 9.59
C ILE A 90 -3.77 -18.77 8.67
N GLN A 91 -4.72 -18.68 7.76
CA GLN A 91 -4.82 -17.50 6.89
C GLN A 91 -5.07 -16.20 7.69
N ARG A 92 -5.89 -16.26 8.75
CA ARG A 92 -6.07 -15.13 9.66
C ARG A 92 -4.77 -14.73 10.37
N GLU A 93 -4.00 -15.71 10.84
CA GLU A 93 -2.70 -15.47 11.46
C GLU A 93 -1.73 -14.80 10.48
N ASN A 94 -1.72 -15.23 9.20
CA ASN A 94 -0.94 -14.58 8.16
C ASN A 94 -1.34 -13.12 7.97
N TYR A 95 -2.64 -12.78 7.96
CA TYR A 95 -3.09 -11.38 7.89
C TYR A 95 -2.67 -10.56 9.12
N MET A 96 -2.64 -11.17 10.31
CA MET A 96 -2.14 -10.49 11.51
C MET A 96 -0.63 -10.21 11.44
N LEU A 97 0.15 -11.15 10.91
CA LEU A 97 1.58 -10.96 10.68
C LEU A 97 1.84 -9.91 9.62
N ASP A 98 1.08 -9.91 8.53
CA ASP A 98 1.16 -8.89 7.46
C ASP A 98 0.85 -7.48 8.00
N LEU A 99 -0.17 -7.34 8.85
CA LEU A 99 -0.44 -6.06 9.52
C LEU A 99 0.75 -5.61 10.38
N LYS A 100 1.32 -6.52 11.16
CA LYS A 100 2.48 -6.21 12.01
C LYS A 100 3.71 -5.82 11.17
N ASP A 101 3.95 -6.53 10.07
CA ASP A 101 5.04 -6.23 9.14
C ASP A 101 4.87 -4.84 8.52
N LYS A 102 3.66 -4.52 8.03
CA LYS A 102 3.33 -3.18 7.52
C LYS A 102 3.54 -2.08 8.55
N GLN A 103 3.15 -2.32 9.81
CA GLN A 103 3.38 -1.37 10.91
C GLN A 103 4.87 -1.17 11.19
N THR A 104 5.67 -2.25 11.19
CA THR A 104 7.11 -2.20 11.41
C THR A 104 7.81 -1.47 10.26
N THR A 105 7.46 -1.78 9.02
CA THR A 105 7.98 -1.11 7.82
C THR A 105 7.64 0.37 7.82
N LEU A 106 6.40 0.73 8.18
CA LEU A 106 5.97 2.12 8.30
C LEU A 106 6.78 2.87 9.36
N TYR A 107 6.99 2.26 10.52
CA TYR A 107 7.82 2.83 11.58
C TYR A 107 9.24 3.10 11.09
N SER A 108 9.90 2.09 10.52
CA SER A 108 11.27 2.21 9.99
C SER A 108 11.38 3.27 8.90
N THR A 109 10.37 3.38 8.04
CA THR A 109 10.32 4.39 6.98
C THR A 109 10.26 5.81 7.57
N ILE A 110 9.38 6.04 8.54
CA ILE A 110 9.25 7.35 9.23
C ILE A 110 10.53 7.69 9.98
N GLU A 111 11.13 6.73 10.69
CA GLU A 111 12.40 6.90 11.40
C GLU A 111 13.52 7.28 10.44
N ASN A 112 13.63 6.61 9.29
CA ASN A 112 14.61 6.93 8.26
C ASN A 112 14.43 8.35 7.72
N TYR A 113 13.23 8.80 7.42
CA TYR A 113 12.97 10.18 6.99
C TYR A 113 13.32 11.20 8.07
N TRP A 114 13.05 10.88 9.34
CA TRP A 114 13.41 11.75 10.45
C TRP A 114 14.92 11.89 10.60
N LEU A 115 15.67 10.78 10.55
CA LEU A 115 17.14 10.77 10.60
C LEU A 115 17.72 11.54 9.41
N GLN A 116 17.22 11.31 8.19
CA GLN A 116 17.68 12.00 7.00
C GLN A 116 17.36 13.50 7.05
N ALA A 117 16.17 13.89 7.54
CA ALA A 117 15.82 15.30 7.71
C ALA A 117 16.80 16.01 8.66
N ASN A 118 17.14 15.37 9.77
CA ASN A 118 18.06 15.93 10.77
C ASN A 118 19.49 16.04 10.22
N ASN A 119 19.95 15.00 9.51
CA ASN A 119 21.26 14.98 8.87
C ASN A 119 21.36 16.03 7.76
N ASN A 120 20.40 16.07 6.83
CA ASN A 120 20.41 17.01 5.71
C ASN A 120 20.25 18.47 6.18
N GLN A 121 19.53 18.71 7.28
CA GLN A 121 19.48 20.04 7.88
C GLN A 121 20.85 20.49 8.42
N SER A 122 21.61 19.57 9.01
CA SER A 122 22.97 19.83 9.49
C SER A 122 23.94 20.06 8.31
N LEU A 123 23.84 19.22 7.27
CA LEU A 123 24.61 19.38 6.03
C LEU A 123 24.31 20.72 5.35
N PHE A 124 23.04 21.14 5.27
CA PHE A 124 22.68 22.44 4.72
C PHE A 124 23.30 23.60 5.50
N LYS A 125 23.29 23.55 6.84
CA LYS A 125 23.96 24.57 7.66
C LYS A 125 25.47 24.66 7.36
N SER A 126 26.15 23.51 7.28
CA SER A 126 27.58 23.44 6.95
C SER A 126 27.88 23.91 5.54
N ALA A 127 27.05 23.48 4.55
CA ALA A 127 27.20 23.90 3.15
C ALA A 127 27.03 25.43 3.00
N LYS A 128 26.09 26.04 3.70
CA LYS A 128 25.90 27.49 3.72
C LYS A 128 27.12 28.25 4.21
N VAL A 129 27.76 27.76 5.28
CA VAL A 129 29.03 28.35 5.79
C VAL A 129 30.16 28.17 4.77
N SER A 130 30.26 26.98 4.14
CA SER A 130 31.25 26.69 3.10
C SER A 130 31.07 27.61 1.88
N THR A 131 29.83 27.83 1.43
CA THR A 131 29.52 28.75 0.33
C THR A 131 29.96 30.17 0.65
N GLN A 132 29.66 30.63 1.87
CA GLN A 132 30.08 31.97 2.30
C GLN A 132 31.60 32.12 2.32
N SER A 133 32.32 31.11 2.83
CA SER A 133 33.81 31.12 2.84
C SER A 133 34.40 31.09 1.42
N SER A 134 33.83 30.26 0.51
CA SER A 134 34.25 30.17 -0.88
C SER A 134 33.97 31.48 -1.62
N LYS A 135 32.89 32.19 -1.28
CA LYS A 135 32.55 33.48 -1.84
C LYS A 135 33.59 34.54 -1.45
N VAL A 136 33.93 34.65 -0.18
CA VAL A 136 34.97 35.59 0.29
C VAL A 136 36.34 35.26 -0.33
N SER A 137 36.68 33.99 -0.42
CA SER A 137 37.94 33.57 -1.10
C SER A 137 37.97 33.97 -2.58
N TYR A 138 36.87 33.80 -3.31
CA TYR A 138 36.76 34.17 -4.70
C TYR A 138 36.84 35.69 -4.88
N GLU A 139 36.18 36.46 -4.02
CA GLU A 139 36.26 37.95 -4.04
C GLU A 139 37.69 38.43 -3.85
N LEU A 140 38.43 37.86 -2.87
CA LEU A 140 39.83 38.17 -2.63
C LEU A 140 40.72 37.79 -3.83
N LEU A 141 40.52 36.59 -4.42
CA LEU A 141 41.25 36.18 -5.63
C LEU A 141 40.97 37.09 -6.81
N SER A 142 39.74 37.58 -6.96
CA SER A 142 39.35 38.54 -7.99
C SER A 142 40.05 39.89 -7.84
N GLU A 143 40.16 40.41 -6.62
CA GLU A 143 40.89 41.63 -6.32
C GLU A 143 42.37 41.46 -6.58
N GLN A 144 43.00 40.36 -6.15
CA GLN A 144 44.41 40.06 -6.40
C GLN A 144 44.70 39.88 -7.88
N PHE A 145 43.79 39.30 -8.66
CA PHE A 145 43.93 39.18 -10.12
C PHE A 145 43.90 40.56 -10.79
N ASN A 146 42.98 41.44 -10.38
CA ASN A 146 42.89 42.82 -10.91
C ASN A 146 44.14 43.65 -10.61
N LEU A 147 44.81 43.35 -9.49
CA LEU A 147 46.10 43.99 -9.14
C LEU A 147 47.30 43.29 -9.79
N GLY A 148 47.11 42.28 -10.65
CA GLY A 148 48.16 41.55 -11.31
C GLY A 148 48.95 40.57 -10.41
N LEU A 149 48.50 40.34 -9.18
CA LEU A 149 49.16 39.48 -8.18
C LEU A 149 48.86 37.99 -8.34
N LYS A 150 47.78 37.65 -9.08
CA LYS A 150 47.33 36.29 -9.34
C LYS A 150 47.10 36.07 -10.83
N ASN A 151 47.17 34.80 -11.27
CA ASN A 151 46.94 34.41 -12.66
C ASN A 151 45.49 33.99 -12.90
N ILE A 152 45.09 33.89 -14.16
CA ILE A 152 43.72 33.54 -14.57
C ILE A 152 43.32 32.12 -14.12
N ILE A 153 44.27 31.18 -14.02
CA ILE A 153 44.00 29.80 -13.62
C ILE A 153 43.56 29.73 -12.14
N GLU A 154 44.25 30.53 -11.29
CA GLU A 154 43.87 30.62 -9.85
C GLU A 154 42.50 31.26 -9.68
N LEU A 155 42.17 32.31 -10.44
CA LEU A 155 40.86 32.95 -10.44
C LEU A 155 39.75 31.96 -10.88
N MET A 156 39.98 31.23 -11.97
CA MET A 156 39.04 30.24 -12.48
C MET A 156 38.84 29.09 -11.48
N THR A 157 39.91 28.61 -10.83
CA THR A 157 39.82 27.60 -9.78
C THR A 157 39.01 28.11 -8.60
N GLY A 158 39.19 29.35 -8.19
CA GLY A 158 38.38 29.97 -7.14
C GLY A 158 36.89 30.05 -7.49
N LYS A 159 36.59 30.41 -8.75
CA LYS A 159 35.24 30.44 -9.29
C LYS A 159 34.59 29.05 -9.29
N ASP A 160 35.31 28.03 -9.74
CA ASP A 160 34.82 26.65 -9.76
C ASP A 160 34.53 26.13 -8.31
N ASN A 161 35.39 26.45 -7.36
CA ASN A 161 35.19 26.13 -5.98
C ASN A 161 33.93 26.79 -5.39
N LEU A 162 33.67 28.05 -5.71
CA LEU A 162 32.47 28.76 -5.34
C LEU A 162 31.23 28.11 -5.96
N LEU A 163 31.24 27.79 -7.25
CA LEU A 163 30.13 27.14 -7.95
C LEU A 163 29.79 25.76 -7.32
N ARG A 164 30.84 24.96 -7.03
CA ARG A 164 30.65 23.67 -6.35
C ARG A 164 30.06 23.83 -4.95
N ALA A 165 30.50 24.81 -4.18
CA ALA A 165 29.95 25.09 -2.87
C ALA A 165 28.47 25.51 -2.98
N GLN A 166 28.11 26.37 -3.93
CA GLN A 166 26.73 26.79 -4.19
C GLN A 166 25.84 25.60 -4.61
N GLN A 167 26.34 24.71 -5.47
CA GLN A 167 25.60 23.48 -5.84
C GLN A 167 25.34 22.58 -4.65
N ASN A 168 26.36 22.36 -3.80
CA ASN A 168 26.21 21.55 -2.58
C ASN A 168 25.21 22.16 -1.59
N GLU A 169 25.23 23.48 -1.43
CA GLU A 169 24.27 24.20 -0.59
C GLU A 169 22.84 24.00 -1.11
N LEU A 170 22.63 24.20 -2.42
CA LEU A 170 21.34 24.07 -3.05
C LEU A 170 20.81 22.63 -2.94
N GLN A 171 21.65 21.64 -3.22
CA GLN A 171 21.30 20.24 -3.10
C GLN A 171 20.91 19.84 -1.66
N SER A 172 21.73 20.23 -0.68
CA SER A 172 21.45 19.95 0.74
C SER A 172 20.17 20.62 1.21
N LYS A 173 19.89 21.85 0.73
CA LYS A 173 18.65 22.57 1.02
C LYS A 173 17.41 21.81 0.54
N TYR A 174 17.41 21.39 -0.73
CA TYR A 174 16.25 20.68 -1.28
C TYR A 174 16.08 19.28 -0.70
N LEU A 175 17.16 18.57 -0.38
CA LEU A 175 17.08 17.29 0.32
C LEU A 175 16.50 17.44 1.73
N ALA A 176 16.87 18.50 2.46
CA ALA A 176 16.29 18.78 3.76
C ALA A 176 14.78 19.07 3.67
N ILE A 177 14.36 19.89 2.71
CA ILE A 177 12.94 20.21 2.46
C ILE A 177 12.18 18.93 2.10
N LEU A 178 12.69 18.14 1.16
CA LEU A 178 12.04 16.90 0.73
C LEU A 178 11.77 15.96 1.91
N ASN A 179 12.77 15.70 2.76
CA ASN A 179 12.61 14.81 3.89
C ASN A 179 11.62 15.36 4.94
N ILE A 180 11.59 16.66 5.15
CA ILE A 180 10.59 17.31 6.03
C ILE A 180 9.18 17.17 5.45
N ASP A 181 9.02 17.37 4.15
CA ASP A 181 7.72 17.26 3.50
C ASP A 181 7.23 15.81 3.45
N MET A 182 8.14 14.84 3.29
CA MET A 182 7.81 13.43 3.46
C MET A 182 7.32 13.12 4.88
N LEU A 183 7.93 13.67 5.92
CA LEU A 183 7.43 13.51 7.29
C LEU A 183 6.04 14.14 7.49
N LYS A 184 5.79 15.29 6.88
CA LYS A 184 4.45 15.92 6.90
C LYS A 184 3.42 15.04 6.18
N PHE A 185 3.79 14.47 5.04
CA PHE A 185 2.94 13.54 4.30
C PHE A 185 2.56 12.32 5.14
N TYR A 186 3.53 11.70 5.84
CA TYR A 186 3.23 10.59 6.74
C TYR A 186 2.39 11.01 7.94
N LYS A 187 2.48 12.27 8.36
CA LYS A 187 1.68 12.82 9.46
C LYS A 187 0.24 13.11 9.04
N ASN A 188 0.04 13.86 7.95
CA ASN A 188 -1.25 14.45 7.60
C ASN A 188 -1.89 13.84 6.33
N GLY A 189 -1.13 13.07 5.55
CA GLY A 189 -1.59 12.54 4.27
C GLY A 189 -1.52 13.52 3.08
N ASP A 190 -1.12 14.79 3.30
CA ASP A 190 -1.01 15.81 2.26
C ASP A 190 0.40 16.36 2.14
N ILE A 191 0.90 16.45 0.90
CA ILE A 191 2.05 17.27 0.53
C ILE A 191 1.49 18.59 -0.02
N LYS A 192 1.67 19.67 0.73
CA LYS A 192 1.38 21.03 0.24
C LYS A 192 2.60 21.62 -0.45
#